data_2d2cfdfeeb8b90fddef5783f6c8344c2
#
_entry.id   2d2cfdfeeb8b90fddef5783f6c8344c2
#
_cell.length_a   1.000
_cell.length_b   1.000
_cell.length_c   1.000
_cell.angle_alpha   90.00
_cell.angle_beta   90.00
_cell.angle_gamma   90.00
#
_symmetry.space_group_name_H-M   'P 1'
#
loop_
_entity.id
_entity.type
_entity.pdbx_description
1 polymer ?
#
loop_
_entity_poly.entity_id
_entity_poly.type
_entity_poly.pdbx_seq_one_letter_code
_entity_poly.pdbx_strand_id
1 'polypeptide(L)'
;MAKRRAVISCKRDWDCVDTRVVESIEVSDKCCNEKGLKELDLRGFVNLRELKVGDECFMYVNEVKLIGSSELESICIGIQSLTKIKSGDDLDREKDPWDQFDHNRHFFLKNCPKLKSLKFGCRSCGDYSVCEIENVDALEVIEMGDCSFLYASTLELKSILIH
;
A
#
# COMPACT_ATOMS: atom_id res chain seq x y z
N MET A 1 9.49 -28.09 4.27
CA MET A 1 8.82 -26.94 4.92
C MET A 1 8.03 -26.20 3.88
N ALA A 2 6.72 -26.09 4.04
CA ALA A 2 5.91 -25.24 3.19
C ALA A 2 6.43 -23.81 3.28
N LYS A 3 6.72 -23.18 2.13
CA LYS A 3 7.03 -21.75 2.09
C LYS A 3 5.83 -21.03 2.71
N ARG A 4 6.09 -20.22 3.69
CA ARG A 4 5.10 -19.35 4.35
C ARG A 4 4.74 -18.17 3.44
N ARG A 5 4.38 -18.50 2.20
CA ARG A 5 4.00 -17.56 1.14
C ARG A 5 2.52 -17.71 0.85
N ALA A 6 1.80 -16.61 0.86
CA ALA A 6 0.43 -16.52 0.41
C ALA A 6 0.37 -15.83 -0.95
N VAL A 7 -0.38 -16.42 -1.88
CA VAL A 7 -0.76 -15.80 -3.16
C VAL A 7 -2.22 -15.44 -3.07
N ILE A 8 -2.54 -14.18 -3.28
CA ILE A 8 -3.86 -13.61 -3.09
C ILE A 8 -4.43 -13.23 -4.45
N SER A 9 -5.61 -13.77 -4.77
CA SER A 9 -6.32 -13.48 -6.01
C SER A 9 -7.68 -12.80 -5.79
N CYS A 10 -8.16 -12.78 -4.54
CA CYS A 10 -9.41 -12.13 -4.17
C CYS A 10 -9.45 -11.84 -2.67
N LYS A 11 -10.46 -11.10 -2.22
CA LYS A 11 -10.67 -10.80 -0.80
C LYS A 11 -10.74 -12.07 0.07
N ARG A 12 -11.37 -13.14 -0.44
CA ARG A 12 -11.50 -14.41 0.29
C ARG A 12 -10.14 -15.03 0.61
N ASP A 13 -9.20 -14.99 -0.34
CA ASP A 13 -7.83 -15.47 -0.09
C ASP A 13 -7.17 -14.63 1.01
N TRP A 14 -7.36 -13.32 0.96
CA TRP A 14 -6.87 -12.40 1.98
C TRP A 14 -7.41 -12.75 3.38
N ASP A 15 -8.71 -12.98 3.48
CA ASP A 15 -9.37 -13.32 4.74
C ASP A 15 -8.92 -14.69 5.32
N CYS A 16 -8.37 -15.57 4.48
CA CYS A 16 -7.88 -16.89 4.86
C CYS A 16 -6.38 -16.94 5.21
N VAL A 17 -5.64 -15.82 5.10
CA VAL A 17 -4.22 -15.80 5.43
C VAL A 17 -4.00 -16.02 6.92
N ASP A 18 -3.15 -16.98 7.28
CA ASP A 18 -2.70 -17.12 8.66
C ASP A 18 -1.64 -16.07 8.98
N THR A 19 -2.06 -15.01 9.64
CA THR A 19 -1.23 -13.84 9.96
C THR A 19 -0.01 -14.17 10.84
N ARG A 20 -0.07 -15.28 11.58
CA ARG A 20 1.00 -15.71 12.47
C ARG A 20 2.08 -16.54 11.78
N VAL A 21 1.79 -17.04 10.57
CA VAL A 21 2.67 -17.96 9.85
C VAL A 21 3.27 -17.34 8.59
N VAL A 22 2.51 -16.50 7.90
CA VAL A 22 2.91 -15.96 6.60
C VAL A 22 4.14 -15.06 6.70
N GLU A 23 5.09 -15.27 5.81
CA GLU A 23 6.31 -14.46 5.67
C GLU A 23 6.34 -13.63 4.39
N SER A 24 5.62 -14.06 3.36
CA SER A 24 5.56 -13.36 2.07
C SER A 24 4.14 -13.38 1.53
N ILE A 25 3.66 -12.22 1.13
CA ILE A 25 2.35 -12.05 0.46
C ILE A 25 2.58 -11.51 -0.93
N GLU A 26 2.00 -12.17 -1.91
CA GLU A 26 1.93 -11.70 -3.29
C GLU A 26 0.47 -11.60 -3.73
N VAL A 27 0.04 -10.40 -4.09
CA VAL A 27 -1.30 -10.15 -4.64
C VAL A 27 -1.20 -10.12 -6.15
N SER A 28 -1.99 -10.95 -6.82
CA SER A 28 -2.04 -11.02 -8.27
C SER A 28 -2.63 -9.76 -8.89
N ASP A 29 -2.26 -9.45 -10.13
CA ASP A 29 -2.77 -8.28 -10.83
C ASP A 29 -4.30 -8.26 -10.91
N LYS A 30 -4.89 -7.07 -10.83
CA LYS A 30 -6.33 -6.81 -10.96
C LYS A 30 -7.18 -7.51 -9.90
N CYS A 31 -6.62 -7.78 -8.73
CA CYS A 31 -7.26 -8.53 -7.66
C CYS A 31 -7.61 -7.65 -6.45
N CYS A 32 -8.48 -8.19 -5.58
CA CYS A 32 -8.91 -7.52 -4.35
C CYS A 32 -9.60 -6.16 -4.58
N ASN A 33 -10.40 -6.08 -5.64
CA ASN A 33 -11.16 -4.88 -6.03
C ASN A 33 -12.63 -4.94 -5.62
N GLU A 34 -12.96 -5.73 -4.61
CA GLU A 34 -14.31 -5.82 -4.05
C GLU A 34 -14.64 -4.56 -3.25
N LYS A 35 -15.85 -4.02 -3.47
CA LYS A 35 -16.31 -2.79 -2.80
C LYS A 35 -16.32 -2.88 -1.27
N GLY A 36 -16.44 -4.09 -0.73
CA GLY A 36 -16.43 -4.34 0.70
C GLY A 36 -15.05 -4.32 1.35
N LEU A 37 -13.97 -4.37 0.57
CA LEU A 37 -12.60 -4.34 1.07
C LEU A 37 -12.14 -2.88 1.21
N LYS A 38 -12.31 -2.31 2.41
CA LYS A 38 -12.04 -0.90 2.70
C LYS A 38 -10.73 -0.64 3.42
N GLU A 39 -10.20 -1.64 4.08
CA GLU A 39 -9.00 -1.52 4.91
C GLU A 39 -8.01 -2.63 4.59
N LEU A 40 -6.75 -2.28 4.53
CA LEU A 40 -5.61 -3.18 4.44
C LEU A 40 -4.82 -3.03 5.74
N ASP A 41 -5.15 -3.85 6.74
CA ASP A 41 -4.54 -3.83 8.06
C ASP A 41 -3.55 -4.99 8.22
N LEU A 42 -2.27 -4.66 8.30
CA LEU A 42 -1.18 -5.64 8.46
C LEU A 42 -0.63 -5.70 9.89
N ARG A 43 -1.27 -5.06 10.86
CA ARG A 43 -0.78 -5.03 12.25
C ARG A 43 -0.66 -6.41 12.90
N GLY A 44 -1.46 -7.37 12.47
CA GLY A 44 -1.42 -8.75 13.00
C GLY A 44 -0.41 -9.70 12.31
N PHE A 45 0.31 -9.23 11.29
CA PHE A 45 1.20 -10.05 10.48
C PHE A 45 2.61 -10.09 11.07
N VAL A 46 2.79 -10.85 12.14
CA VAL A 46 4.00 -10.81 13.00
C VAL A 46 5.28 -11.32 12.35
N ASN A 47 5.17 -12.17 11.33
CA ASN A 47 6.31 -12.75 10.62
C ASN A 47 6.47 -12.25 9.18
N LEU A 48 5.65 -11.30 8.75
CA LEU A 48 5.67 -10.82 7.36
C LEU A 48 6.97 -10.08 7.07
N ARG A 49 7.68 -10.54 6.04
CA ARG A 49 8.95 -9.96 5.55
C ARG A 49 8.77 -9.22 4.22
N GLU A 50 7.86 -9.72 3.38
CA GLU A 50 7.68 -9.20 2.04
C GLU A 50 6.20 -9.03 1.70
N LEU A 51 5.84 -7.84 1.22
CA LEU A 51 4.55 -7.54 0.65
C LEU A 51 4.74 -7.08 -0.80
N LYS A 52 4.21 -7.85 -1.74
CA LYS A 52 4.16 -7.51 -3.16
C LYS A 52 2.72 -7.42 -3.61
N VAL A 53 2.30 -6.26 -4.00
CA VAL A 53 0.98 -5.99 -4.59
C VAL A 53 1.14 -5.85 -6.09
N GLY A 54 0.37 -6.60 -6.86
CA GLY A 54 0.33 -6.52 -8.31
C GLY A 54 -0.27 -5.21 -8.82
N ASP A 55 -0.45 -5.11 -10.11
CA ASP A 55 -1.01 -3.93 -10.77
C ASP A 55 -2.54 -3.89 -10.64
N GLU A 56 -3.10 -2.69 -10.53
CA GLU A 56 -4.54 -2.43 -10.48
C GLU A 56 -5.28 -3.18 -9.35
N CYS A 57 -4.66 -3.29 -8.16
CA CYS A 57 -5.22 -3.97 -7.00
C CYS A 57 -5.76 -2.98 -5.95
N PHE A 58 -6.64 -3.49 -5.07
CA PHE A 58 -7.13 -2.77 -3.89
C PHE A 58 -7.80 -1.42 -4.19
N MET A 59 -8.54 -1.32 -5.26
CA MET A 59 -9.19 -0.08 -5.72
C MET A 59 -10.02 0.62 -4.63
N TYR A 60 -10.71 -0.13 -3.79
CA TYR A 60 -11.63 0.41 -2.80
C TYR A 60 -11.06 0.52 -1.38
N VAL A 61 -9.78 0.19 -1.20
CA VAL A 61 -9.12 0.33 0.10
C VAL A 61 -8.88 1.80 0.39
N ASN A 62 -9.45 2.29 1.49
CA ASN A 62 -9.35 3.68 1.92
C ASN A 62 -8.27 3.88 2.97
N GLU A 63 -7.91 2.84 3.69
CA GLU A 63 -6.95 2.91 4.78
C GLU A 63 -5.97 1.75 4.72
N VAL A 64 -4.69 2.09 4.65
CA VAL A 64 -3.58 1.13 4.69
C VAL A 64 -2.83 1.31 6.00
N LYS A 65 -2.74 0.26 6.80
CA LYS A 65 -2.04 0.22 8.08
C LYS A 65 -0.92 -0.79 8.07
N LEU A 66 0.29 -0.32 7.82
CA LEU A 66 1.55 -1.06 7.92
C LEU A 66 2.27 -0.57 9.18
N ILE A 67 1.78 -0.99 10.35
CA ILE A 67 2.21 -0.43 11.63
C ILE A 67 2.74 -1.54 12.54
N GLY A 68 3.98 -1.38 13.01
CA GLY A 68 4.58 -2.28 13.99
C GLY A 68 4.98 -3.65 13.42
N SER A 69 5.20 -3.76 12.12
CA SER A 69 5.66 -4.99 11.47
C SER A 69 7.16 -5.14 11.64
N SER A 70 7.57 -5.84 12.71
CA SER A 70 8.98 -5.94 13.13
C SER A 70 9.88 -6.70 12.16
N GLU A 71 9.31 -7.59 11.34
CA GLU A 71 10.05 -8.42 10.39
C GLU A 71 9.98 -7.92 8.95
N LEU A 72 9.16 -6.91 8.65
CA LEU A 72 8.93 -6.43 7.31
C LEU A 72 10.19 -5.80 6.72
N GLU A 73 10.66 -6.33 5.59
CA GLU A 73 11.89 -5.93 4.91
C GLU A 73 11.65 -5.20 3.59
N SER A 74 10.57 -5.56 2.88
CA SER A 74 10.26 -4.94 1.57
C SER A 74 8.76 -4.80 1.30
N ILE A 75 8.41 -3.68 0.68
CA ILE A 75 7.07 -3.39 0.18
C ILE A 75 7.20 -2.96 -1.28
N CYS A 76 6.42 -3.59 -2.15
CA CYS A 76 6.31 -3.21 -3.55
C CYS A 76 4.83 -3.12 -3.93
N ILE A 77 4.38 -1.93 -4.29
CA ILE A 77 3.01 -1.66 -4.73
C ILE A 77 3.03 -1.46 -6.25
N GLY A 78 2.20 -2.21 -6.96
CA GLY A 78 2.14 -2.19 -8.42
C GLY A 78 1.50 -0.92 -9.00
N ILE A 79 1.54 -0.83 -10.32
CA ILE A 79 1.01 0.29 -11.09
C ILE A 79 -0.50 0.40 -10.88
N GLN A 80 -1.00 1.63 -10.67
CA GLN A 80 -2.43 1.92 -10.49
C GLN A 80 -3.10 1.10 -9.38
N SER A 81 -2.36 0.67 -8.38
CA SER A 81 -2.90 -0.01 -7.21
C SER A 81 -3.22 0.98 -6.10
N LEU A 82 -4.17 0.61 -5.23
CA LEU A 82 -4.65 1.48 -4.15
C LEU A 82 -5.18 2.81 -4.67
N THR A 83 -5.88 2.81 -5.79
CA THR A 83 -6.49 4.02 -6.38
C THR A 83 -7.74 3.68 -7.17
N LYS A 84 -8.70 4.60 -7.18
CA LYS A 84 -9.88 4.55 -8.05
C LYS A 84 -9.60 5.22 -9.41
N ILE A 85 -8.52 5.98 -9.51
CA ILE A 85 -8.15 6.71 -10.73
C ILE A 85 -7.45 5.75 -11.68
N LYS A 86 -8.01 5.55 -12.86
CA LYS A 86 -7.41 4.74 -13.91
C LYS A 86 -6.86 5.59 -15.05
N SER A 87 -5.92 5.03 -15.82
CA SER A 87 -5.46 5.63 -17.06
C SER A 87 -6.65 5.79 -18.01
N GLY A 88 -6.92 7.00 -18.47
CA GLY A 88 -8.02 7.29 -19.38
C GLY A 88 -9.34 7.68 -18.73
N ASP A 89 -9.41 7.69 -17.39
CA ASP A 89 -10.51 8.33 -16.72
C ASP A 89 -10.39 9.83 -17.02
N ASP A 90 -11.29 10.34 -17.86
CA ASP A 90 -11.48 11.77 -18.05
C ASP A 90 -12.02 12.32 -16.73
N LEU A 91 -11.09 12.88 -15.95
CA LEU A 91 -11.52 13.77 -14.87
C LEU A 91 -12.39 14.83 -15.51
N ASP A 92 -13.58 14.97 -14.98
CA ASP A 92 -14.52 16.01 -15.45
C ASP A 92 -13.81 17.37 -15.35
N ARG A 93 -13.38 17.90 -16.49
CA ARG A 93 -12.57 19.13 -16.54
C ARG A 93 -13.34 20.36 -16.08
N GLU A 94 -14.67 20.23 -15.94
CA GLU A 94 -15.55 21.30 -15.45
C GLU A 94 -15.66 21.30 -13.92
N LYS A 95 -15.24 20.22 -13.25
CA LYS A 95 -15.24 20.12 -11.79
C LYS A 95 -13.84 20.33 -11.23
N ASP A 96 -13.77 20.95 -10.07
CA ASP A 96 -12.53 21.01 -9.32
C ASP A 96 -12.01 19.57 -9.09
N PRO A 97 -10.79 19.26 -9.51
CA PRO A 97 -10.21 17.94 -9.27
C PRO A 97 -10.31 17.51 -7.81
N TRP A 98 -10.21 18.45 -6.88
CA TRP A 98 -10.33 18.23 -5.45
C TRP A 98 -11.69 17.64 -5.04
N ASP A 99 -12.78 18.08 -5.66
CA ASP A 99 -14.13 17.61 -5.34
C ASP A 99 -14.44 16.21 -5.90
N GLN A 100 -13.58 15.68 -6.75
CA GLN A 100 -13.79 14.37 -7.40
C GLN A 100 -13.14 13.22 -6.61
N PHE A 101 -12.34 13.51 -5.57
CA PHE A 101 -11.59 12.53 -4.82
C PHE A 101 -12.16 12.30 -3.42
N ASP A 102 -11.98 11.09 -2.94
CA ASP A 102 -12.26 10.73 -1.56
C ASP A 102 -11.10 11.20 -0.67
N HIS A 103 -11.28 12.33 0.04
CA HIS A 103 -10.27 12.92 0.90
C HIS A 103 -9.99 12.10 2.18
N ASN A 104 -10.66 10.97 2.38
CA ASN A 104 -10.50 10.12 3.55
C ASN A 104 -9.66 8.86 3.26
N ARG A 105 -8.74 8.94 2.30
CA ARG A 105 -7.85 7.83 1.98
C ARG A 105 -6.47 8.06 2.59
N HIS A 106 -6.06 7.14 3.47
CA HIS A 106 -4.86 7.29 4.28
C HIS A 106 -3.92 6.10 4.12
N PHE A 107 -2.63 6.38 3.98
CA PHE A 107 -1.55 5.39 3.98
C PHE A 107 -0.65 5.63 5.18
N PHE A 108 -0.58 4.65 6.07
CA PHE A 108 0.26 4.68 7.26
C PHE A 108 1.30 3.57 7.22
N LEU A 109 2.57 3.95 7.30
CA LEU A 109 3.70 3.05 7.41
C LEU A 109 4.54 3.50 8.60
N LYS A 110 4.44 2.79 9.72
CA LYS A 110 5.05 3.22 10.97
C LYS A 110 5.68 2.08 11.73
N ASN A 111 6.81 2.37 12.41
CA ASN A 111 7.46 1.44 13.32
C ASN A 111 7.80 0.08 12.67
N CYS A 112 8.43 0.13 11.50
CA CYS A 112 8.91 -1.04 10.76
C CYS A 112 10.45 -1.02 10.73
N PRO A 113 11.14 -1.50 11.78
CA PRO A 113 12.57 -1.25 11.98
C PRO A 113 13.49 -1.99 11.01
N LYS A 114 13.00 -3.02 10.32
CA LYS A 114 13.78 -3.79 9.34
C LYS A 114 13.46 -3.44 7.89
N LEU A 115 12.53 -2.53 7.64
CA LEU A 115 12.13 -2.15 6.29
C LEU A 115 13.27 -1.47 5.55
N LYS A 116 13.73 -2.07 4.46
CA LYS A 116 14.84 -1.59 3.63
C LYS A 116 14.40 -0.98 2.31
N SER A 117 13.29 -1.47 1.74
CA SER A 117 12.83 -1.09 0.41
C SER A 117 11.33 -0.81 0.39
N LEU A 118 10.97 0.35 -0.16
CA LEU A 118 9.59 0.78 -0.37
C LEU A 118 9.45 1.29 -1.81
N LYS A 119 8.62 0.61 -2.60
CA LYS A 119 8.42 0.92 -4.01
C LYS A 119 6.94 1.11 -4.34
N PHE A 120 6.64 2.20 -5.02
CA PHE A 120 5.32 2.51 -5.55
C PHE A 120 5.39 2.58 -7.08
N GLY A 121 4.55 1.82 -7.76
CA GLY A 121 4.37 1.90 -9.20
C GLY A 121 3.68 3.20 -9.61
N CYS A 122 3.76 3.54 -10.90
CA CYS A 122 3.13 4.74 -11.44
C CYS A 122 1.65 4.81 -11.07
N ARG A 123 1.19 5.98 -10.65
CA ARG A 123 -0.20 6.28 -10.27
C ARG A 123 -0.76 5.44 -9.13
N SER A 124 0.07 4.73 -8.38
CA SER A 124 -0.38 4.04 -7.18
C SER A 124 -0.67 5.06 -6.07
N CYS A 125 -1.67 4.77 -5.24
CA CYS A 125 -2.13 5.71 -4.20
C CYS A 125 -2.42 7.13 -4.72
N GLY A 126 -2.77 7.29 -6.00
CA GLY A 126 -2.88 8.60 -6.63
C GLY A 126 -3.95 9.50 -6.00
N ASP A 127 -5.00 8.92 -5.46
CA ASP A 127 -6.12 9.59 -4.79
C ASP A 127 -6.08 9.49 -3.25
N TYR A 128 -4.94 9.11 -2.68
CA TYR A 128 -4.74 9.15 -1.23
C TYR A 128 -4.44 10.57 -0.76
N SER A 129 -5.14 11.02 0.27
CA SER A 129 -4.99 12.38 0.82
C SER A 129 -3.86 12.50 1.82
N VAL A 130 -3.53 11.42 2.52
CA VAL A 130 -2.50 11.39 3.56
C VAL A 130 -1.56 10.20 3.35
N CYS A 131 -0.26 10.48 3.37
CA CYS A 131 0.78 9.47 3.45
C CYS A 131 1.72 9.81 4.60
N GLU A 132 1.78 8.95 5.61
CA GLU A 132 2.68 9.10 6.75
C GLU A 132 3.63 7.92 6.84
N ILE A 133 4.92 8.20 6.78
CA ILE A 133 6.00 7.23 6.93
C ILE A 133 6.84 7.68 8.12
N GLU A 134 6.90 6.84 9.16
CA GLU A 134 7.51 7.20 10.43
C GLU A 134 8.24 6.01 11.07
N ASN A 135 9.41 6.25 11.66
CA ASN A 135 10.23 5.25 12.36
C ASN A 135 10.53 4.01 11.50
N VAL A 136 11.11 4.24 10.33
CA VAL A 136 11.58 3.22 9.38
C VAL A 136 13.09 3.37 9.17
N ASP A 137 13.84 3.25 10.24
CA ASP A 137 15.26 3.64 10.33
C ASP A 137 16.21 2.82 9.44
N ALA A 138 15.81 1.61 9.03
CA ALA A 138 16.59 0.78 8.12
C ALA A 138 16.33 1.07 6.64
N LEU A 139 15.46 2.03 6.32
CA LEU A 139 15.04 2.28 4.94
C LEU A 139 16.21 2.81 4.08
N GLU A 140 16.55 2.08 3.04
CA GLU A 140 17.65 2.37 2.12
C GLU A 140 17.14 2.88 0.77
N VAL A 141 15.96 2.40 0.34
CA VAL A 141 15.40 2.68 -0.98
C VAL A 141 13.95 3.09 -0.88
N ILE A 142 13.63 4.26 -1.42
CA ILE A 142 12.25 4.69 -1.70
C ILE A 142 12.17 4.99 -3.21
N GLU A 143 11.34 4.24 -3.92
CA GLU A 143 11.02 4.50 -5.31
C GLU A 143 9.55 4.88 -5.43
N MET A 144 9.26 6.03 -5.99
CA MET A 144 7.91 6.48 -6.30
C MET A 144 7.78 6.67 -7.80
N GLY A 145 6.90 5.90 -8.42
CA GLY A 145 6.55 6.09 -9.82
C GLY A 145 5.80 7.39 -10.05
N ASP A 146 5.70 7.80 -11.30
CA ASP A 146 5.03 9.03 -11.71
C ASP A 146 3.58 9.07 -11.19
N CYS A 147 3.17 10.22 -10.67
CA CYS A 147 1.82 10.45 -10.16
C CYS A 147 1.42 9.58 -8.96
N SER A 148 2.35 8.94 -8.26
CA SER A 148 2.07 8.34 -6.96
C SER A 148 1.77 9.42 -5.94
N PHE A 149 0.73 9.22 -5.12
CA PHE A 149 0.25 10.23 -4.15
C PHE A 149 0.01 11.61 -4.76
N LEU A 150 -0.43 11.67 -6.00
CA LEU A 150 -0.58 12.92 -6.78
C LEU A 150 -1.44 13.97 -6.07
N TYR A 151 -2.46 13.53 -5.36
CA TYR A 151 -3.40 14.42 -4.66
C TYR A 151 -3.23 14.41 -3.13
N ALA A 152 -2.09 13.92 -2.64
CA ALA A 152 -1.81 13.94 -1.22
C ALA A 152 -1.66 15.39 -0.72
N SER A 153 -2.49 15.76 0.24
CA SER A 153 -2.35 17.04 0.96
C SER A 153 -1.25 16.96 2.03
N THR A 154 -0.92 15.75 2.47
CA THR A 154 0.09 15.48 3.47
C THR A 154 0.95 14.31 3.04
N LEU A 155 2.24 14.55 2.88
CA LEU A 155 3.28 13.54 2.71
C LEU A 155 4.33 13.78 3.79
N GLU A 156 4.36 12.96 4.82
CA GLU A 156 5.26 13.12 5.95
C GLU A 156 6.25 11.96 6.04
N LEU A 157 7.54 12.30 6.11
CA LEU A 157 8.64 11.38 6.39
C LEU A 157 9.27 11.81 7.72
N LYS A 158 9.04 11.03 8.78
CA LYS A 158 9.53 11.37 10.14
C LYS A 158 10.49 10.31 10.65
N SER A 159 11.53 10.77 11.34
CA SER A 159 12.52 9.91 12.02
C SER A 159 13.20 8.91 11.07
N ILE A 160 13.59 9.38 9.90
CA ILE A 160 14.53 8.67 9.04
C ILE A 160 15.91 9.11 9.46
N LEU A 161 16.65 8.25 10.13
CA LEU A 161 18.04 8.50 10.44
C LEU A 161 18.85 8.44 9.13
N ILE A 162 19.23 9.59 8.63
CA ILE A 162 20.20 9.67 7.53
C ILE A 162 21.58 9.45 8.15
N HIS A 163 22.15 8.29 7.93
CA HIS A 163 23.52 7.97 8.32
C HIS A 163 24.50 8.39 7.24
#